data_0831d0478ff3158e6defe368f87d1900
#
_entry.id   0831d0478ff3158e6defe368f87d1900
#
_cell.length_a   1.000
_cell.length_b   1.000
_cell.length_c   1.000
_cell.angle_alpha   90.00
_cell.angle_beta   90.00
_cell.angle_gamma   90.00
#
_symmetry.space_group_name_H-M   'P 1'
#
loop_
_entity.id
_entity.type
_entity.pdbx_description
1 polymer ?
#
loop_
_entity_poly.entity_id
_entity_poly.type
_entity_poly.pdbx_seq_one_letter_code
_entity_poly.pdbx_strand_id
1 'polypeptide(L)'
;MNAVVVDTGVPSAPFSRRRNSIASRYDRHLRSNLLVLASQTVAELRYGALVAGWGPSRLAELERRIGLARVAVIDDDLIWTHARLRLACRHSGHALSSAAHAADLWVATTAMHFAIPLVTHDAVFRDAPGLTVISEL
;
A
#
# COMPACT_ATOMS: atom_id res chain seq x y z
N MET A 1 -10.43 -2.47 17.09
CA MET A 1 -10.04 -3.02 15.77
C MET A 1 -8.81 -2.28 15.29
N ASN A 2 -7.78 -3.01 14.95
CA ASN A 2 -6.56 -2.44 14.39
C ASN A 2 -6.70 -2.24 12.88
N ALA A 3 -5.85 -1.40 12.33
CA ALA A 3 -5.82 -1.11 10.91
C ALA A 3 -4.40 -1.31 10.37
N VAL A 4 -4.31 -1.66 9.09
CA VAL A 4 -3.04 -1.76 8.38
C VAL A 4 -3.19 -1.15 6.98
N VAL A 5 -2.12 -0.56 6.47
CA VAL A 5 -2.04 -0.20 5.05
C VAL A 5 -1.59 -1.43 4.27
N VAL A 6 -2.22 -1.70 3.13
CA VAL A 6 -1.90 -2.85 2.29
C VAL A 6 -1.31 -2.37 0.98
N ASP A 7 -0.11 -2.84 0.67
CA ASP A 7 0.57 -2.54 -0.58
C ASP A 7 0.02 -3.37 -1.74
N THR A 8 0.20 -2.90 -2.97
CA THR A 8 -0.36 -3.49 -4.20
C THR A 8 0.03 -4.95 -4.40
N GLY A 9 1.27 -5.30 -4.09
CA GLY A 9 1.84 -6.62 -4.36
C GLY A 9 1.55 -7.69 -3.32
N VAL A 10 0.74 -7.40 -2.28
CA VAL A 10 0.48 -8.35 -1.19
C VAL A 10 -0.41 -9.49 -1.69
N PRO A 11 0.06 -10.75 -1.65
CA PRO A 11 -0.79 -11.89 -1.94
C PRO A 11 -1.96 -11.97 -0.95
N SER A 12 -3.10 -12.49 -1.36
CA SER A 12 -4.34 -12.58 -0.57
C SER A 12 -5.06 -11.26 -0.31
N ALA A 13 -4.52 -10.11 -0.67
CA ALA A 13 -5.28 -8.87 -0.57
C ALA A 13 -6.59 -9.00 -1.38
N PRO A 14 -7.68 -8.35 -0.96
CA PRO A 14 -8.99 -8.50 -1.64
C PRO A 14 -8.95 -8.23 -3.14
N PHE A 15 -8.09 -7.30 -3.57
CA PHE A 15 -7.91 -6.91 -4.96
C PHE A 15 -6.85 -7.76 -5.69
N SER A 16 -6.09 -8.61 -4.99
CA SER A 16 -5.01 -9.41 -5.57
C SER A 16 -5.54 -10.68 -6.20
N ARG A 17 -4.96 -11.06 -7.35
CA ARG A 17 -5.21 -12.35 -7.99
C ARG A 17 -4.22 -13.41 -7.59
N ARG A 18 -3.19 -13.05 -6.84
CA ARG A 18 -2.16 -14.00 -6.40
C ARG A 18 -2.72 -14.91 -5.31
N ARG A 19 -2.73 -16.21 -5.59
CA ARG A 19 -3.20 -17.27 -4.68
C ARG A 19 -2.15 -18.38 -4.66
N ASN A 20 -0.95 -18.06 -4.20
CA ASN A 20 0.15 -19.02 -4.07
C ASN A 20 0.33 -19.46 -2.61
N SER A 21 1.36 -20.26 -2.34
CA SER A 21 1.65 -20.76 -0.99
C SER A 21 1.96 -19.67 0.03
N ILE A 22 2.41 -18.49 -0.42
CA ILE A 22 2.71 -17.35 0.46
C ILE A 22 1.45 -16.61 0.86
N ALA A 23 0.37 -16.72 0.08
CA ALA A 23 -0.89 -16.02 0.34
C ALA A 23 -1.43 -16.31 1.76
N SER A 24 -1.35 -17.55 2.21
CA SER A 24 -1.82 -17.93 3.55
C SER A 24 -1.08 -17.24 4.68
N ARG A 25 0.18 -16.87 4.48
CA ARG A 25 0.98 -16.16 5.48
C ARG A 25 0.51 -14.73 5.68
N TYR A 26 -0.03 -14.11 4.64
CA TYR A 26 -0.57 -12.75 4.72
C TYR A 26 -2.00 -12.73 5.22
N ASP A 27 -2.78 -13.79 5.03
CA ASP A 27 -4.18 -13.85 5.44
C ASP A 27 -4.39 -13.43 6.89
N ARG A 28 -3.55 -13.90 7.79
CA ARG A 28 -3.67 -13.58 9.22
C ARG A 28 -3.49 -12.09 9.51
N HIS A 29 -2.70 -11.40 8.69
CA HIS A 29 -2.46 -9.95 8.84
C HIS A 29 -3.62 -9.13 8.28
N LEU A 30 -4.35 -9.68 7.32
CA LEU A 30 -5.42 -8.97 6.62
C LEU A 30 -6.79 -9.20 7.26
N ARG A 31 -7.11 -10.43 7.68
CA ARG A 31 -8.44 -10.79 8.17
C ARG A 31 -8.84 -10.10 9.47
N SER A 32 -7.89 -9.85 10.34
CA SER A 32 -8.17 -9.30 11.68
C SER A 32 -8.07 -7.77 11.74
N ASN A 33 -7.79 -7.14 10.61
CA ASN A 33 -7.53 -5.70 10.54
C ASN A 33 -8.47 -4.98 9.57
N LEU A 34 -8.73 -3.71 9.88
CA LEU A 34 -9.27 -2.79 8.88
C LEU A 34 -8.19 -2.52 7.84
N LEU A 35 -8.53 -2.69 6.57
CA LEU A 35 -7.59 -2.47 5.47
C LEU A 35 -7.67 -1.02 4.99
N VAL A 36 -6.53 -0.39 4.87
CA VAL A 36 -6.39 0.98 4.34
C VAL A 36 -5.55 0.92 3.08
N LEU A 37 -5.99 1.58 2.04
CA LEU A 37 -5.27 1.72 0.78
C LEU A 37 -4.79 3.15 0.59
N ALA A 38 -3.53 3.32 0.20
CA ALA A 38 -3.07 4.61 -0.27
C ALA A 38 -3.75 4.96 -1.60
N SER A 39 -3.96 6.24 -1.86
CA SER A 39 -4.51 6.70 -3.13
C SER A 39 -3.69 6.21 -4.32
N GLN A 40 -2.36 6.14 -4.16
CA GLN A 40 -1.46 5.61 -5.18
C GLN A 40 -1.73 4.15 -5.52
N THR A 41 -2.03 3.33 -4.52
CA THR A 41 -2.37 1.93 -4.73
C THR A 41 -3.64 1.80 -5.57
N VAL A 42 -4.66 2.59 -5.27
CA VAL A 42 -5.91 2.61 -6.03
C VAL A 42 -5.66 3.05 -7.47
N ALA A 43 -4.85 4.10 -7.66
CA ALA A 43 -4.48 4.58 -8.98
C ALA A 43 -3.77 3.49 -9.81
N GLU A 44 -2.83 2.76 -9.21
CA GLU A 44 -2.13 1.65 -9.87
C GLU A 44 -3.08 0.52 -10.26
N LEU A 45 -4.00 0.15 -9.39
CA LEU A 45 -4.99 -0.90 -9.65
C LEU A 45 -5.90 -0.51 -10.82
N ARG A 46 -6.40 0.71 -10.83
CA ARG A 46 -7.24 1.22 -11.92
C ARG A 46 -6.49 1.34 -13.23
N TYR A 47 -5.28 1.86 -13.18
CA TYR A 47 -4.42 1.95 -14.36
C TYR A 47 -4.13 0.58 -14.95
N GLY A 48 -3.77 -0.40 -14.12
CA GLY A 48 -3.54 -1.77 -14.56
C GLY A 48 -4.76 -2.40 -15.23
N ALA A 49 -5.95 -2.15 -14.71
CA ALA A 49 -7.21 -2.62 -15.31
C ALA A 49 -7.46 -1.99 -16.69
N LEU A 50 -7.17 -0.70 -16.83
CA LEU A 50 -7.31 0.01 -18.11
C LEU A 50 -6.30 -0.50 -19.15
N VAL A 51 -5.06 -0.70 -18.75
CA VAL A 51 -4.02 -1.25 -19.63
C VAL A 51 -4.38 -2.66 -20.10
N ALA A 52 -4.96 -3.47 -19.21
CA ALA A 52 -5.40 -4.82 -19.54
C ALA A 52 -6.68 -4.85 -20.40
N GLY A 53 -7.31 -3.71 -20.62
CA GLY A 53 -8.53 -3.61 -21.43
C GLY A 53 -9.75 -4.26 -20.78
N TRP A 54 -9.86 -4.22 -19.45
CA TRP A 54 -10.98 -4.84 -18.74
C TRP A 54 -12.30 -4.18 -19.11
N GLY A 55 -13.33 -5.01 -19.36
CA GLY A 55 -14.68 -4.54 -19.63
C GLY A 55 -15.42 -4.14 -18.35
N PRO A 56 -16.69 -3.67 -18.51
CA PRO A 56 -17.48 -3.14 -17.39
C PRO A 56 -17.63 -4.10 -16.22
N SER A 57 -17.80 -5.40 -16.49
CA SER A 57 -18.00 -6.41 -15.44
C SER A 57 -16.77 -6.55 -14.54
N ARG A 58 -15.58 -6.64 -15.13
CA ARG A 58 -14.33 -6.74 -14.37
C ARG A 58 -13.99 -5.45 -13.64
N LEU A 59 -14.27 -4.31 -14.25
CA LEU A 59 -14.08 -3.01 -13.61
C LEU A 59 -14.99 -2.86 -12.39
N ALA A 60 -16.25 -3.26 -12.49
CA ALA A 60 -17.19 -3.24 -11.38
C ALA A 60 -16.73 -4.16 -10.24
N GLU A 61 -16.19 -5.33 -10.55
CA GLU A 61 -15.63 -6.25 -9.54
C GLU A 61 -14.40 -5.67 -8.85
N LEU A 62 -13.51 -5.01 -9.59
CA LEU A 62 -12.37 -4.32 -9.00
C LEU A 62 -12.83 -3.25 -8.00
N GLU A 63 -13.80 -2.41 -8.41
CA GLU A 63 -14.32 -1.35 -7.54
C GLU A 63 -15.01 -1.93 -6.30
N ARG A 64 -15.71 -3.04 -6.43
CA ARG A 64 -16.31 -3.74 -5.29
C ARG A 64 -15.24 -4.21 -4.30
N ARG A 65 -14.13 -4.74 -4.78
CA ARG A 65 -13.02 -5.23 -3.95
C ARG A 65 -12.27 -4.08 -3.29
N ILE A 66 -12.05 -2.98 -4.00
CA ILE A 66 -11.47 -1.76 -3.42
C ILE A 66 -12.37 -1.25 -2.30
N GLY A 67 -13.68 -1.34 -2.47
CA GLY A 67 -14.67 -0.92 -1.48
C GLY A 67 -14.66 -1.74 -0.18
N LEU A 68 -13.98 -2.89 -0.14
CA LEU A 68 -13.77 -3.66 1.10
C LEU A 68 -12.71 -3.02 2.01
N ALA A 69 -11.99 -2.05 1.51
CA ALA A 69 -10.98 -1.31 2.24
C ALA A 69 -11.38 0.17 2.35
N ARG A 70 -10.66 0.92 3.16
CA ARG A 70 -10.75 2.39 3.18
C ARG A 70 -9.63 2.98 2.35
N VAL A 71 -9.98 3.90 1.46
CA VAL A 71 -9.00 4.65 0.68
C VAL A 71 -8.64 5.92 1.45
N ALA A 72 -7.36 6.11 1.71
CA ALA A 72 -6.86 7.32 2.34
C ALA A 72 -6.86 8.47 1.33
N VAL A 73 -7.56 9.55 1.67
CA VAL A 73 -7.60 10.75 0.84
C VAL A 73 -6.37 11.60 1.14
N ILE A 74 -5.75 12.15 0.09
CA ILE A 74 -4.62 13.06 0.24
C ILE A 74 -5.15 14.41 0.69
N ASP A 75 -4.75 14.83 1.89
CA ASP A 75 -5.03 16.14 2.46
C ASP A 75 -3.72 16.89 2.77
N ASP A 76 -3.82 18.10 3.29
CA ASP A 76 -2.65 18.92 3.59
C ASP A 76 -1.73 18.27 4.63
N ASP A 77 -2.28 17.68 5.67
CA ASP A 77 -1.49 17.01 6.71
C ASP A 77 -0.72 15.81 6.16
N LEU A 78 -1.35 15.03 5.29
CA LEU A 78 -0.69 13.90 4.63
C LEU A 78 0.44 14.38 3.70
N ILE A 79 0.24 15.50 3.02
CA ILE A 79 1.28 16.11 2.17
C ILE A 79 2.50 16.51 3.03
N TRP A 80 2.29 17.10 4.19
CA TRP A 80 3.38 17.43 5.12
C TRP A 80 4.10 16.17 5.63
N THR A 81 3.37 15.12 5.96
CA THR A 81 3.96 13.84 6.35
C THR A 81 4.85 13.28 5.24
N HIS A 82 4.39 13.37 3.99
CA HIS A 82 5.18 12.95 2.83
C HIS A 82 6.52 13.73 2.73
N ALA A 83 6.48 15.05 2.87
CA ALA A 83 7.68 15.87 2.80
C ALA A 83 8.68 15.50 3.92
N ARG A 84 8.19 15.31 5.14
CA ARG A 84 9.03 14.94 6.28
C ARG A 84 9.63 13.54 6.13
N LEU A 85 8.86 12.56 5.66
CA LEU A 85 9.36 11.21 5.43
C LEU A 85 10.41 11.19 4.33
N ARG A 86 10.16 11.92 3.24
CA ARG A 86 11.13 12.04 2.15
C ARG A 86 12.46 12.62 2.64
N LEU A 87 12.41 13.65 3.47
CA LEU A 87 13.62 14.25 4.06
C LEU A 87 14.35 13.24 4.96
N ALA A 88 13.62 12.53 5.82
CA ALA A 88 14.22 11.50 6.69
C ALA A 88 14.88 10.39 5.88
N CYS A 89 14.23 9.93 4.80
CA CYS A 89 14.80 8.93 3.89
C CYS A 89 16.06 9.44 3.21
N ARG A 90 16.05 10.70 2.77
CA ARG A 90 17.23 11.32 2.16
C ARG A 90 18.40 11.38 3.13
N HIS A 91 18.17 11.79 4.37
CA HIS A 91 19.20 11.89 5.40
C HIS A 91 19.79 10.53 5.78
N SER A 92 18.98 9.48 5.79
CA SER A 92 19.43 8.12 6.11
C SER A 92 19.97 7.34 4.90
N GLY A 93 19.90 7.91 3.70
CA GLY A 93 20.30 7.22 2.47
C GLY A 93 19.33 6.11 2.05
N HIS A 94 18.07 6.17 2.49
CA HIS A 94 17.08 5.16 2.18
C HIS A 94 16.55 5.29 0.74
N ALA A 95 16.34 4.14 0.08
CA ALA A 95 15.93 4.08 -1.32
C ALA A 95 14.61 4.80 -1.63
N LEU A 96 13.70 4.93 -0.65
CA LEU A 96 12.42 5.63 -0.83
C LEU A 96 12.58 7.11 -1.18
N SER A 97 13.75 7.71 -0.96
CA SER A 97 14.02 9.09 -1.39
C SER A 97 14.28 9.22 -2.88
N SER A 98 14.51 8.11 -3.58
CA SER A 98 14.78 8.08 -5.03
C SER A 98 13.49 8.31 -5.83
N ALA A 99 13.61 9.02 -6.95
CA ALA A 99 12.50 9.23 -7.88
C ALA A 99 11.91 7.93 -8.41
N ALA A 100 12.72 6.85 -8.52
CA ALA A 100 12.25 5.54 -8.95
C ALA A 100 11.23 4.92 -7.98
N HIS A 101 11.20 5.36 -6.73
CA HIS A 101 10.31 4.86 -5.69
C HIS A 101 9.29 5.92 -5.23
N ALA A 102 8.95 6.88 -6.09
CA ALA A 102 8.03 7.96 -5.74
C ALA A 102 6.64 7.45 -5.32
N ALA A 103 6.10 6.47 -6.02
CA ALA A 103 4.81 5.87 -5.65
C ALA A 103 4.90 5.11 -4.31
N ASP A 104 5.97 4.37 -4.10
CA ASP A 104 6.21 3.64 -2.84
C ASP A 104 6.30 4.59 -1.66
N LEU A 105 6.91 5.76 -1.86
CA LEU A 105 7.00 6.78 -0.82
C LEU A 105 5.61 7.25 -0.37
N TRP A 106 4.65 7.41 -1.28
CA TRP A 106 3.28 7.76 -0.93
C TRP A 106 2.59 6.65 -0.13
N VAL A 107 2.86 5.40 -0.45
CA VAL A 107 2.34 4.25 0.31
C VAL A 107 2.88 4.27 1.74
N ALA A 108 4.20 4.41 1.89
CA ALA A 108 4.84 4.53 3.20
C ALA A 108 4.32 5.74 4.00
N THR A 109 4.14 6.88 3.32
CA THR A 109 3.58 8.10 3.90
C THR A 109 2.21 7.84 4.51
N THR A 110 1.35 7.10 3.82
CA THR A 110 0.01 6.78 4.30
C THR A 110 0.06 6.01 5.62
N ALA A 111 0.92 5.01 5.71
CA ALA A 111 1.11 4.25 6.96
C ALA A 111 1.65 5.12 8.09
N MET A 112 2.63 5.95 7.80
CA MET A 112 3.20 6.89 8.78
C MET A 112 2.17 7.89 9.28
N HIS A 113 1.39 8.46 8.37
CA HIS A 113 0.39 9.47 8.70
C HIS A 113 -0.66 8.96 9.69
N PHE A 114 -1.13 7.75 9.49
CA PHE A 114 -2.13 7.13 10.36
C PHE A 114 -1.50 6.36 11.53
N ALA A 115 -0.18 6.31 11.63
CA ALA A 115 0.55 5.57 12.65
C ALA A 115 0.13 4.10 12.72
N ILE A 116 -0.03 3.47 11.56
CA ILE A 116 -0.41 2.06 11.41
C ILE A 116 0.65 1.31 10.59
N PRO A 117 0.76 -0.01 10.76
CA PRO A 117 1.73 -0.79 10.00
C PRO A 117 1.41 -0.84 8.50
N LEU A 118 2.45 -1.02 7.71
CA LEU A 118 2.37 -1.33 6.30
C LEU A 118 2.57 -2.83 6.09
N VAL A 119 1.59 -3.49 5.51
CA VAL A 119 1.72 -4.87 5.04
C VAL A 119 2.20 -4.83 3.59
N THR A 120 3.37 -5.40 3.32
CA THR A 120 3.99 -5.37 2.00
C THR A 120 4.78 -6.64 1.73
N HIS A 121 4.91 -6.98 0.45
CA HIS A 121 5.79 -8.05 -0.02
C HIS A 121 6.94 -7.47 -0.88
N ASP A 122 7.33 -6.25 -0.60
CA ASP A 122 8.42 -5.55 -1.28
C ASP A 122 9.49 -5.13 -0.27
N ALA A 123 10.72 -5.54 -0.53
CA ALA A 123 11.86 -5.27 0.34
C ALA A 123 12.25 -3.79 0.40
N VAL A 124 11.79 -2.95 -0.53
CA VAL A 124 12.15 -1.52 -0.56
C VAL A 124 11.75 -0.77 0.71
N PHE A 125 10.72 -1.24 1.40
CA PHE A 125 10.24 -0.58 2.62
C PHE A 125 11.03 -0.92 3.88
N ARG A 126 11.94 -1.90 3.82
CA ARG A 126 12.75 -2.28 4.98
C ARG A 126 13.56 -1.10 5.48
N ASP A 127 13.59 -0.96 6.79
CA ASP A 127 14.38 0.06 7.49
C ASP A 127 14.03 1.50 7.12
N ALA A 128 12.87 1.75 6.54
CA ALA A 128 12.40 3.11 6.31
C ALA A 128 12.19 3.82 7.65
N PRO A 129 12.68 5.06 7.80
CA PRO A 129 12.64 5.77 9.09
C PRO A 129 11.23 5.88 9.65
N GLY A 130 11.01 5.34 10.86
CA GLY A 130 9.75 5.43 11.58
C GLY A 130 8.61 4.55 11.06
N LEU A 131 8.83 3.81 9.99
CA LEU A 131 7.81 2.93 9.40
C LEU A 131 7.81 1.56 10.08
N THR A 132 6.62 1.10 10.46
CA THR A 132 6.43 -0.29 10.91
C THR A 132 6.00 -1.14 9.73
N VAL A 133 6.80 -2.14 9.40
CA VAL A 133 6.57 -3.03 8.25
C VAL A 133 6.19 -4.41 8.73
N ILE A 134 5.15 -4.98 8.13
CA ILE A 134 4.77 -6.38 8.27
C ILE A 134 5.03 -7.04 6.92
N SER A 135 5.96 -7.99 6.88
CA SER A 135 6.34 -8.68 5.65
C SER A 135 6.65 -10.13 5.95
N GLU A 136 6.33 -11.00 4.97
CA GLU A 136 6.67 -12.42 4.99
C GLU A 136 7.80 -12.73 3.99
N LEU A 137 8.60 -11.73 3.68
CA LEU A 137 9.82 -11.92 2.90
C LEU A 137 10.90 -12.64 3.68
#